data_472976219e52ffbf0d1cdf2242647e38
#
_entry.id   472976219e52ffbf0d1cdf2242647e38
#
_cell.length_a   1.000
_cell.length_b   1.000
_cell.length_c   1.000
_cell.angle_alpha   90.00
_cell.angle_beta   90.00
_cell.angle_gamma   90.00
#
_symmetry.space_group_name_H-M   'P 1'
#
loop_
_entity.id
_entity.type
_entity.pdbx_description
1 polymer ?
#
loop_
_entity_poly.entity_id
_entity_poly.type
_entity_poly.pdbx_seq_one_letter_code
_entity_poly.pdbx_strand_id
1 'polypeptide(L)'
;MQHLTNKDDIEQAIAGHRLSLFYIKAPDCGVCNVMLDKVGRMTENHPKLEAFYTDITEEPLVAGRFLVYSGPTVLLLLDGKEAYRASGFIDIIELERKIIQLEEVYDL
;
A
#
# COMPACT_ATOMS: atom_id res chain seq x y z
N MET A 1 3.85 3.13 9.11
CA MET A 1 4.05 3.31 7.64
C MET A 1 4.55 4.72 7.36
N GLN A 2 5.40 4.85 6.39
CA GLN A 2 5.95 6.14 5.98
C GLN A 2 4.92 6.94 5.17
N HIS A 3 4.77 8.23 5.49
CA HIS A 3 3.88 9.13 4.73
C HIS A 3 4.68 9.78 3.59
N LEU A 4 4.28 9.51 2.36
CA LEU A 4 4.88 10.09 1.16
C LEU A 4 3.86 10.97 0.45
N THR A 5 4.27 12.18 0.03
CA THR A 5 3.34 13.20 -0.46
C THR A 5 3.56 13.62 -1.91
N ASN A 6 4.57 13.08 -2.58
CA ASN A 6 4.80 13.38 -3.98
C ASN A 6 5.14 12.11 -4.78
N LYS A 7 4.83 12.18 -6.08
CA LYS A 7 4.96 11.03 -6.99
C LYS A 7 6.39 10.51 -7.08
N ASP A 8 7.39 11.40 -7.10
CA ASP A 8 8.79 10.98 -7.25
C ASP A 8 9.27 10.16 -6.06
N ASP A 9 8.92 10.58 -4.84
CA ASP A 9 9.26 9.83 -3.62
C ASP A 9 8.57 8.46 -3.61
N ILE A 10 7.32 8.42 -4.05
CA ILE A 10 6.55 7.17 -4.14
C ILE A 10 7.21 6.22 -5.15
N GLU A 11 7.56 6.71 -6.33
CA GLU A 11 8.21 5.88 -7.36
C GLU A 11 9.60 5.40 -6.89
N GLN A 12 10.34 6.22 -6.15
CA GLN A 12 11.64 5.82 -5.58
C GLN A 12 11.47 4.74 -4.52
N ALA A 13 10.46 4.85 -3.67
CA ALA A 13 10.17 3.83 -2.65
C ALA A 13 9.84 2.49 -3.30
N ILE A 14 9.03 2.50 -4.35
CA ILE A 14 8.69 1.31 -5.12
C ILE A 14 9.93 0.70 -5.79
N ALA A 15 10.73 1.53 -6.44
CA ALA A 15 11.92 1.08 -7.18
C ALA A 15 13.01 0.54 -6.25
N GLY A 16 13.09 1.05 -5.02
CA GLY A 16 14.12 0.67 -4.05
C GLY A 16 13.89 -0.63 -3.31
N HIS A 17 12.72 -1.27 -3.49
CA HIS A 17 12.35 -2.46 -2.72
C HIS A 17 11.68 -3.49 -3.62
N ARG A 18 11.95 -4.78 -3.36
CA ARG A 18 11.31 -5.84 -4.11
C ARG A 18 9.82 -5.95 -3.79
N LEU A 19 9.46 -5.88 -2.51
CA LEU A 19 8.07 -5.96 -2.07
C LEU A 19 7.68 -4.68 -1.34
N SER A 20 6.64 -4.02 -1.83
CA SER A 20 6.12 -2.77 -1.27
C SER A 20 4.63 -2.89 -1.01
N LEU A 21 4.17 -2.24 0.05
CA LEU A 21 2.75 -2.04 0.32
C LEU A 21 2.46 -0.54 0.24
N PHE A 22 1.54 -0.18 -0.63
CA PHE A 22 1.13 1.21 -0.82
C PHE A 22 -0.34 1.37 -0.44
N TYR A 23 -0.60 2.16 0.61
CA TYR A 23 -1.93 2.46 1.12
C TYR A 23 -2.34 3.86 0.65
N ILE A 24 -3.51 3.97 0.03
CA ILE A 24 -3.99 5.23 -0.54
C ILE A 24 -5.27 5.63 0.15
N LYS A 25 -5.25 6.79 0.84
CA LYS A 25 -6.41 7.41 1.47
C LYS A 25 -7.15 8.28 0.45
N ALA A 26 -8.45 8.46 0.67
CA ALA A 26 -9.26 9.42 -0.07
C ALA A 26 -9.90 10.42 0.92
N PRO A 27 -10.30 11.62 0.45
CA PRO A 27 -11.03 12.58 1.30
C PRO A 27 -12.39 12.03 1.72
N ASP A 28 -12.89 12.51 2.85
CA ASP A 28 -14.20 12.13 3.40
C ASP A 28 -14.37 10.61 3.60
N CYS A 29 -13.27 9.93 3.86
CA CYS A 29 -13.25 8.48 4.05
C CYS A 29 -13.21 8.17 5.55
N GLY A 30 -14.37 7.86 6.14
CA GLY A 30 -14.48 7.62 7.58
C GLY A 30 -13.70 6.40 8.07
N VAL A 31 -13.43 5.43 7.21
CA VAL A 31 -12.70 4.19 7.56
C VAL A 31 -11.22 4.24 7.22
N CYS A 32 -10.76 5.24 6.45
CA CYS A 32 -9.37 5.28 5.98
C CYS A 32 -8.35 5.33 7.11
N ASN A 33 -8.59 6.13 8.14
CA ASN A 33 -7.64 6.26 9.26
C ASN A 33 -7.64 5.01 10.15
N VAL A 34 -8.80 4.41 10.38
CA VAL A 34 -8.90 3.17 11.15
C VAL A 34 -8.18 2.03 10.42
N MET A 35 -8.42 1.90 9.13
CA MET A 35 -7.76 0.86 8.31
C MET A 35 -6.27 1.12 8.17
N LEU A 36 -5.86 2.38 8.06
CA LEU A 36 -4.44 2.76 8.00
C LEU A 36 -3.70 2.28 9.27
N ASP A 37 -4.29 2.49 10.45
CA ASP A 37 -3.70 2.03 11.70
C ASP A 37 -3.58 0.51 11.73
N LYS A 38 -4.62 -0.21 11.35
CA LYS A 38 -4.63 -1.67 11.33
C LYS A 38 -3.61 -2.24 10.35
N VAL A 39 -3.55 -1.70 9.14
CA VAL A 39 -2.58 -2.10 8.13
C VAL A 39 -1.16 -1.81 8.61
N GLY A 40 -0.94 -0.63 9.19
CA GLY A 40 0.37 -0.25 9.72
C GLY A 40 0.88 -1.20 10.81
N ARG A 41 0.00 -1.60 11.73
CA ARG A 41 0.37 -2.56 12.78
C ARG A 41 0.71 -3.93 12.21
N MET A 42 -0.05 -4.37 11.21
CA MET A 42 0.21 -5.66 10.55
C MET A 42 1.56 -5.64 9.85
N THR A 43 1.92 -4.54 9.18
CA THR A 43 3.20 -4.44 8.47
C THR A 43 4.41 -4.51 9.39
N GLU A 44 4.26 -4.22 10.68
CA GLU A 44 5.34 -4.36 11.65
C GLU A 44 5.83 -5.81 11.80
N ASN A 45 5.01 -6.78 11.42
CA ASN A 45 5.38 -8.20 11.42
C ASN A 45 6.23 -8.58 10.18
N HIS A 46 6.42 -7.64 9.25
CA HIS A 46 7.09 -7.89 7.97
C HIS A 46 8.18 -6.84 7.74
N PRO A 47 9.34 -6.96 8.43
CA PRO A 47 10.38 -5.91 8.40
C PRO A 47 11.05 -5.71 7.04
N LYS A 48 10.96 -6.68 6.14
CA LYS A 48 11.50 -6.54 4.78
C LYS A 48 10.52 -5.91 3.80
N LEU A 49 9.26 -5.75 4.21
CA LEU A 49 8.24 -5.08 3.42
C LEU A 49 8.39 -3.58 3.57
N GLU A 50 8.52 -2.86 2.45
CA GLU A 50 8.44 -1.40 2.47
C GLU A 50 6.96 -0.98 2.47
N ALA A 51 6.53 -0.27 3.51
CA ALA A 51 5.14 0.14 3.66
C ALA A 51 5.04 1.65 3.74
N PHE A 52 4.20 2.24 2.91
CA PHE A 52 3.98 3.69 2.86
C PHE A 52 2.57 4.03 2.43
N TYR A 53 2.18 5.27 2.68
CA TYR A 53 0.84 5.74 2.31
C TYR A 53 0.87 7.17 1.81
N THR A 54 -0.18 7.53 1.08
CA THR A 54 -0.48 8.91 0.71
C THR A 54 -1.97 9.17 0.77
N ASP A 55 -2.35 10.46 0.75
CA ASP A 55 -3.72 10.89 0.50
C ASP A 55 -3.80 11.31 -0.98
N ILE A 56 -4.82 10.85 -1.67
CA ILE A 56 -5.00 11.14 -3.10
C ILE A 56 -5.10 12.64 -3.40
N THR A 57 -5.50 13.44 -2.40
CA THR A 57 -5.54 14.90 -2.53
C THR A 57 -4.18 15.55 -2.44
N GLU A 58 -3.22 14.89 -1.78
CA GLU A 58 -1.85 15.40 -1.66
C GLU A 58 -1.05 15.18 -2.96
N GLU A 59 -1.34 14.07 -3.65
CA GLU A 59 -0.70 13.76 -4.92
C GLU A 59 -1.72 13.16 -5.91
N PRO A 60 -2.49 14.01 -6.61
CA PRO A 60 -3.54 13.54 -7.52
C PRO A 60 -3.06 12.66 -8.66
N LEU A 61 -1.78 12.74 -9.04
CA LEU A 61 -1.21 11.92 -10.12
C LEU A 61 -1.23 10.43 -9.77
N VAL A 62 -1.30 10.10 -8.49
CA VAL A 62 -1.41 8.72 -8.01
C VAL A 62 -2.68 8.03 -8.53
N ALA A 63 -3.77 8.77 -8.62
CA ALA A 63 -5.04 8.22 -9.10
C ALA A 63 -4.90 7.61 -10.50
N GLY A 64 -4.30 8.36 -11.43
CA GLY A 64 -4.08 7.88 -12.78
C GLY A 64 -2.98 6.84 -12.88
N ARG A 65 -1.88 7.04 -12.14
CA ARG A 65 -0.72 6.13 -12.18
C ARG A 65 -1.08 4.72 -11.71
N PHE A 66 -1.90 4.61 -10.65
CA PHE A 66 -2.25 3.33 -10.03
C PHE A 66 -3.69 2.92 -10.25
N LEU A 67 -4.46 3.68 -11.05
CA LEU A 67 -5.87 3.41 -11.33
C LEU A 67 -6.70 3.29 -10.05
N VAL A 68 -6.54 4.28 -9.16
CA VAL A 68 -7.23 4.33 -7.88
C VAL A 68 -8.32 5.40 -7.94
N TYR A 69 -9.56 4.98 -7.72
CA TYR A 69 -10.74 5.85 -7.84
C TYR A 69 -11.49 6.04 -6.53
N SER A 70 -11.13 5.31 -5.51
CA SER A 70 -11.78 5.39 -4.19
C SER A 70 -10.79 4.98 -3.11
N GLY A 71 -11.09 5.34 -1.88
CA GLY A 71 -10.29 4.97 -0.72
C GLY A 71 -11.11 4.24 0.34
N PRO A 72 -10.45 3.50 1.22
CA PRO A 72 -9.04 3.18 1.11
C PRO A 72 -8.76 2.18 -0.02
N THR A 73 -7.57 2.25 -0.59
CA THR A 73 -7.07 1.24 -1.52
C THR A 73 -5.68 0.83 -1.07
N VAL A 74 -5.41 -0.47 -1.05
CA VAL A 74 -4.09 -1.01 -0.77
C VAL A 74 -3.58 -1.79 -1.96
N LEU A 75 -2.32 -1.57 -2.30
CA LEU A 75 -1.61 -2.28 -3.36
C LEU A 75 -0.42 -3.02 -2.78
N LEU A 76 -0.22 -4.26 -3.20
CA LEU A 76 1.06 -4.95 -3.03
C LEU A 76 1.79 -4.90 -4.37
N LEU A 77 3.01 -4.42 -4.36
CA LEU A 77 3.84 -4.27 -5.55
C LEU A 77 5.06 -5.16 -5.41
N LEU A 78 5.27 -6.04 -6.37
CA LEU A 78 6.44 -6.91 -6.44
C LEU A 78 7.28 -6.50 -7.65
N ASP A 79 8.52 -6.09 -7.39
CA ASP A 79 9.42 -5.58 -8.41
C ASP A 79 8.77 -4.49 -9.27
N GLY A 80 7.99 -3.62 -8.62
CA GLY A 80 7.30 -2.50 -9.24
C GLY A 80 5.98 -2.83 -9.91
N LYS A 81 5.55 -4.10 -9.89
CA LYS A 81 4.32 -4.53 -10.56
C LYS A 81 3.26 -4.91 -9.52
N GLU A 82 2.01 -4.59 -9.82
CA GLU A 82 0.89 -4.93 -8.94
C GLU A 82 0.72 -6.44 -8.83
N ALA A 83 0.81 -6.94 -7.59
CA ALA A 83 0.61 -8.35 -7.28
C ALA A 83 -0.73 -8.60 -6.58
N TYR A 84 -1.29 -7.59 -5.90
CA TYR A 84 -2.54 -7.70 -5.20
C TYR A 84 -3.12 -6.31 -4.97
N ARG A 85 -4.46 -6.23 -4.95
CA ARG A 85 -5.17 -4.97 -4.72
C ARG A 85 -6.43 -5.25 -3.91
N ALA A 86 -6.75 -4.36 -2.97
CA ALA A 86 -8.04 -4.35 -2.27
C ALA A 86 -8.48 -2.91 -2.07
N SER A 87 -9.78 -2.66 -2.15
CA SER A 87 -10.38 -1.33 -1.99
C SER A 87 -11.59 -1.40 -1.08
N GLY A 88 -11.92 -0.29 -0.43
CA GLY A 88 -13.05 -0.18 0.47
C GLY A 88 -12.76 -0.84 1.80
N PHE A 89 -13.52 -1.85 2.17
CA PHE A 89 -13.24 -2.62 3.39
C PHE A 89 -12.11 -3.61 3.09
N ILE A 90 -10.96 -3.38 3.72
CA ILE A 90 -9.75 -4.20 3.51
C ILE A 90 -9.73 -5.32 4.53
N ASP A 91 -9.72 -6.56 4.04
CA ASP A 91 -9.56 -7.75 4.88
C ASP A 91 -8.08 -7.89 5.23
N ILE A 92 -7.73 -7.57 6.48
CA ILE A 92 -6.34 -7.58 6.96
C ILE A 92 -5.75 -8.99 6.94
N ILE A 93 -6.55 -10.00 7.26
CA ILE A 93 -6.09 -11.40 7.27
C ILE A 93 -5.73 -11.84 5.85
N GLU A 94 -6.57 -11.52 4.88
CA GLU A 94 -6.31 -11.83 3.48
C GLU A 94 -5.09 -11.07 2.95
N LEU A 95 -4.97 -9.81 3.30
CA LEU A 95 -3.83 -8.99 2.92
C LEU A 95 -2.52 -9.58 3.46
N GLU A 96 -2.48 -9.93 4.75
CA GLU A 96 -1.28 -10.54 5.35
C GLU A 96 -0.97 -11.89 4.73
N ARG A 97 -1.99 -12.69 4.43
CA ARG A 97 -1.80 -13.98 3.75
C ARG A 97 -1.12 -13.78 2.39
N LYS A 98 -1.50 -12.76 1.63
CA LYS A 98 -0.87 -12.45 0.34
C LYS A 98 0.57 -12.01 0.51
N ILE A 99 0.85 -11.22 1.53
CA ILE A 99 2.23 -10.80 1.85
C ILE A 99 3.09 -12.03 2.14
N ILE A 100 2.63 -12.90 3.02
CA ILE A 100 3.36 -14.12 3.40
C ILE A 100 3.60 -15.01 2.17
N GLN A 101 2.59 -15.18 1.34
CA GLN A 101 2.70 -15.97 0.12
C GLN A 101 3.79 -15.42 -0.81
N LEU A 102 3.83 -14.10 -1.01
CA LEU A 102 4.85 -13.46 -1.84
C LEU A 102 6.24 -13.59 -1.22
N GLU A 103 6.34 -13.42 0.11
CA GLU A 103 7.61 -13.58 0.83
C GLU A 103 8.16 -14.99 0.66
N GLU A 104 7.32 -16.01 0.76
CA GLU A 104 7.72 -17.42 0.61
C GLU A 104 8.12 -17.75 -0.82
N VAL A 105 7.28 -17.37 -1.80
CA VAL A 105 7.49 -17.71 -3.21
C VAL A 105 8.77 -17.05 -3.75
N TYR A 106 9.05 -15.83 -3.34
CA TYR A 106 10.18 -15.03 -3.84
C TYR A 106 11.36 -14.96 -2.86
N ASP A 107 11.32 -15.73 -1.78
CA ASP A 107 12.38 -15.82 -0.78
C ASP A 107 12.79 -14.44 -0.21
N LEU A 108 11.79 -13.72 0.24
CA LEU A 108 11.97 -12.38 0.80
C LEU A 108 11.98 -12.38 2.32
#